data_c3cd0a58848055604d0d76f02046a87e
#
_entry.id   c3cd0a58848055604d0d76f02046a87e
#
_cell.length_a   1.000
_cell.length_b   1.000
_cell.length_c   1.000
_cell.angle_alpha   90.00
_cell.angle_beta   90.00
_cell.angle_gamma   90.00
#
_symmetry.space_group_name_H-M   'P 1'
#
loop_
_entity.id
_entity.type
_entity.pdbx_description
1 polymer ?
#
loop_
_entity_poly.entity_id
_entity_poly.type
_entity_poly.pdbx_seq_one_letter_code
_entity_poly.pdbx_strand_id
1 'polypeptide(L)'
;MSKNTESLISQLLDAAGAAGADGADAGMSRSEGTSVTVRLGKVESSERSEDIGAALRVFVGKRNASVSTSQLDSDSIAELAERAVAMARVAPEDPYVRLATAKEVAGTLPEIDLYDDAVPAVEHLTETATAVEAAALSNDGITNSEGGSASHGEAHMMIATSNGFSANYKRSSQGFSAVVIAEKDGAMERDYDYSVAVYGADLDAPEDVGNSAAKRTLSRLGPQKPPTGQFPVIYDQRVSGSIVGTLASAINGAAIARGTSFLKDSMGEQVTSAGLTFIDDPLRPRGMASRLFDGEGLPVARRAMVEDGVLKSWFLDIASATKLGLTPNGQAARGMGSAPSPGSSNFYLENGDLSLEALIAEIDEGFLVTEMMGSSVDMITGDYSRGAGGFWISGGKVSHPVSEATIAGNLKDMFKAITRANDIDMRKSTAAPSLRIDGMTVAGS
;
A
#
# COMPACT_ATOMS: atom_id res chain seq x y z
N MET A 1 11.11 2.94 -23.62
CA MET A 1 12.13 1.92 -23.31
C MET A 1 13.22 1.98 -24.34
N SER A 2 14.47 1.98 -23.91
CA SER A 2 15.54 1.79 -24.88
C SER A 2 15.46 0.35 -25.39
N LYS A 3 15.80 0.11 -26.66
CA LYS A 3 16.00 -1.23 -27.24
C LYS A 3 16.88 -2.14 -26.37
N ASN A 4 17.62 -1.54 -25.43
CA ASN A 4 18.48 -2.22 -24.48
C ASN A 4 17.71 -3.04 -23.42
N THR A 5 16.62 -2.54 -22.84
CA THR A 5 15.88 -3.27 -21.77
C THR A 5 15.13 -4.48 -22.30
N GLU A 6 14.53 -4.39 -23.49
CA GLU A 6 13.89 -5.54 -24.15
C GLU A 6 14.94 -6.62 -24.53
N SER A 7 16.12 -6.17 -24.98
CA SER A 7 17.22 -7.09 -25.26
C SER A 7 17.74 -7.80 -24.01
N LEU A 8 17.86 -7.09 -22.88
CA LEU A 8 18.35 -7.65 -21.63
C LEU A 8 17.38 -8.69 -21.02
N ILE A 9 16.08 -8.42 -21.07
CA ILE A 9 15.10 -9.37 -20.53
C ILE A 9 15.00 -10.63 -21.42
N SER A 10 15.17 -10.48 -22.74
CA SER A 10 15.30 -11.63 -23.67
C SER A 10 16.54 -12.46 -23.35
N GLN A 11 17.69 -11.81 -23.14
CA GLN A 11 18.93 -12.50 -22.78
C GLN A 11 18.82 -13.30 -21.48
N LEU A 12 18.09 -12.76 -20.46
CA LEU A 12 17.82 -13.49 -19.23
C LEU A 12 17.02 -14.77 -19.47
N LEU A 13 15.98 -14.72 -20.31
CA LEU A 13 15.17 -15.88 -20.64
C LEU A 13 15.95 -16.91 -21.49
N ASP A 14 16.74 -16.44 -22.46
CA ASP A 14 17.57 -17.29 -23.30
C ASP A 14 18.66 -17.99 -22.46
N ALA A 15 19.30 -17.25 -21.54
CA ALA A 15 20.31 -17.82 -20.64
C ALA A 15 19.71 -18.88 -19.71
N ALA A 16 18.47 -18.64 -19.19
CA ALA A 16 17.77 -19.62 -18.38
C ALA A 16 17.48 -20.91 -19.13
N GLY A 17 17.03 -20.81 -20.38
CA GLY A 17 16.87 -21.98 -21.29
C GLY A 17 18.17 -22.70 -21.54
N ALA A 18 19.26 -21.99 -21.86
CA ALA A 18 20.59 -22.54 -22.08
C ALA A 18 21.15 -23.25 -20.84
N ALA A 19 20.87 -22.76 -19.63
CA ALA A 19 21.24 -23.39 -18.36
C ALA A 19 20.39 -24.63 -18.02
N GLY A 20 19.33 -24.92 -18.79
CA GLY A 20 18.46 -26.08 -18.64
C GLY A 20 17.22 -25.87 -17.78
N ALA A 21 16.66 -24.69 -17.80
CA ALA A 21 15.31 -24.44 -17.28
C ALA A 21 14.23 -24.95 -18.25
N ASP A 22 13.18 -25.59 -17.75
CA ASP A 22 12.00 -26.00 -18.54
C ASP A 22 11.10 -24.80 -18.89
N GLY A 23 11.18 -23.74 -18.09
CA GLY A 23 10.49 -22.48 -18.28
C GLY A 23 11.09 -21.41 -17.38
N ALA A 24 10.87 -20.15 -17.76
CA ALA A 24 11.33 -19.01 -17.00
C ALA A 24 10.40 -17.80 -17.16
N ASP A 25 10.36 -16.95 -16.17
CA ASP A 25 9.89 -15.57 -16.28
C ASP A 25 10.95 -14.60 -15.76
N ALA A 26 11.00 -13.42 -16.35
CA ALA A 26 11.91 -12.36 -15.96
C ALA A 26 11.14 -11.05 -15.76
N GLY A 27 11.50 -10.32 -14.71
CA GLY A 27 11.03 -8.96 -14.44
C GLY A 27 12.22 -7.99 -14.47
N MET A 28 12.01 -6.80 -15.01
CA MET A 28 12.96 -5.70 -14.91
C MET A 28 12.25 -4.45 -14.39
N SER A 29 12.95 -3.71 -13.56
CA SER A 29 12.55 -2.39 -13.11
C SER A 29 13.71 -1.41 -13.27
N ARG A 30 13.42 -0.24 -13.82
CA ARG A 30 14.30 0.92 -13.73
C ARG A 30 13.51 2.01 -13.05
N SER A 31 14.05 2.58 -12.00
CA SER A 31 13.46 3.73 -11.31
C SER A 31 14.45 4.88 -11.23
N GLU A 32 13.92 6.08 -11.35
CA GLU A 32 14.64 7.32 -11.13
C GLU A 32 13.85 8.15 -10.13
N GLY A 33 14.55 8.78 -9.21
CA GLY A 33 13.92 9.62 -8.20
C GLY A 33 14.75 10.84 -7.89
N THR A 34 14.08 11.97 -7.62
CA THR A 34 14.70 13.18 -7.12
C THR A 34 13.91 13.64 -5.91
N SER A 35 14.60 13.96 -4.82
CA SER A 35 14.00 14.48 -3.60
C SER A 35 14.79 15.66 -3.06
N VAL A 36 14.10 16.58 -2.44
CA VAL A 36 14.67 17.74 -1.75
C VAL A 36 14.04 17.83 -0.37
N THR A 37 14.87 18.04 0.64
CA THR A 37 14.42 18.36 2.01
C THR A 37 14.93 19.74 2.39
N VAL A 38 14.03 20.55 2.91
CA VAL A 38 14.29 21.89 3.42
C VAL A 38 13.99 21.88 4.93
N ARG A 39 14.89 22.43 5.73
CA ARG A 39 14.67 22.58 7.17
C ARG A 39 15.01 23.99 7.62
N LEU A 40 14.09 24.63 8.33
CA LEU A 40 14.19 26.02 8.79
C LEU A 40 14.62 26.97 7.65
N GLY A 41 13.97 26.80 6.49
CA GLY A 41 14.19 27.63 5.28
C GLY A 41 15.52 27.37 4.56
N LYS A 42 16.26 26.31 4.88
CA LYS A 42 17.53 25.94 4.22
C LYS A 42 17.46 24.54 3.66
N VAL A 43 17.98 24.36 2.45
CA VAL A 43 18.13 23.02 1.87
C VAL A 43 19.05 22.19 2.78
N GLU A 44 18.54 21.10 3.32
CA GLU A 44 19.26 20.14 4.15
C GLU A 44 19.81 18.99 3.30
N SER A 45 19.01 18.49 2.36
CA SER A 45 19.46 17.49 1.39
C SER A 45 18.80 17.69 0.02
N SER A 46 19.52 17.27 -1.02
CA SER A 46 19.02 17.12 -2.38
C SER A 46 19.62 15.85 -2.93
N GLU A 47 18.79 14.89 -3.23
CA GLU A 47 19.21 13.54 -3.63
C GLU A 47 18.62 13.19 -4.98
N ARG A 48 19.43 12.55 -5.84
CA ARG A 48 18.99 11.87 -7.04
C ARG A 48 19.40 10.41 -6.96
N SER A 49 18.43 9.54 -7.11
CA SER A 49 18.65 8.08 -7.18
C SER A 49 18.30 7.56 -8.56
N GLU A 50 19.07 6.60 -9.02
CA GLU A 50 18.78 5.79 -10.20
C GLU A 50 19.04 4.34 -9.83
N ASP A 51 18.04 3.49 -9.99
CA ASP A 51 18.14 2.06 -9.72
C ASP A 51 17.67 1.24 -10.91
N ILE A 52 18.41 0.17 -11.22
CA ILE A 52 18.06 -0.80 -12.21
C ILE A 52 18.21 -2.20 -11.63
N GLY A 53 17.20 -3.01 -11.79
CA GLY A 53 17.25 -4.39 -11.31
C GLY A 53 16.53 -5.34 -12.24
N ALA A 54 17.00 -6.57 -12.27
CA ALA A 54 16.35 -7.68 -12.94
C ALA A 54 16.14 -8.85 -11.98
N ALA A 55 15.02 -9.54 -12.14
CA ALA A 55 14.71 -10.78 -11.44
C ALA A 55 14.43 -11.86 -12.46
N LEU A 56 14.94 -13.05 -12.19
CA LEU A 56 14.72 -14.26 -12.99
C LEU A 56 14.12 -15.33 -12.08
N ARG A 57 12.98 -15.89 -12.48
CA ARG A 57 12.42 -17.10 -11.88
C ARG A 57 12.50 -18.21 -12.91
N VAL A 58 13.05 -19.35 -12.52
CA VAL A 58 13.19 -20.52 -13.36
C VAL A 58 12.42 -21.71 -12.81
N PHE A 59 11.99 -22.59 -13.70
CA PHE A 59 11.29 -23.83 -13.39
C PHE A 59 12.07 -25.02 -13.90
N VAL A 60 12.22 -26.06 -13.06
CA VAL A 60 12.84 -27.35 -13.38
C VAL A 60 11.92 -28.44 -12.83
N GLY A 61 11.14 -29.06 -13.70
CA GLY A 61 10.07 -29.96 -13.31
C GLY A 61 9.01 -29.21 -12.47
N LYS A 62 8.80 -29.67 -11.25
CA LYS A 62 7.91 -29.05 -10.26
C LYS A 62 8.65 -28.19 -9.23
N ARG A 63 9.85 -27.75 -9.55
CA ARG A 63 10.69 -26.94 -8.68
C ARG A 63 10.90 -25.59 -9.29
N ASN A 64 11.07 -24.57 -8.48
CA ASN A 64 11.40 -23.23 -8.95
C ASN A 64 12.40 -22.55 -8.03
N ALA A 65 13.08 -21.55 -8.56
CA ALA A 65 13.90 -20.62 -7.80
C ALA A 65 13.81 -19.23 -8.41
N SER A 66 13.90 -18.22 -7.56
CA SER A 66 13.95 -16.81 -7.96
C SER A 66 15.28 -16.21 -7.50
N VAL A 67 15.90 -15.46 -8.39
CA VAL A 67 17.14 -14.72 -8.14
C VAL A 67 17.01 -13.31 -8.69
N SER A 68 17.80 -12.37 -8.18
CA SER A 68 17.84 -10.99 -8.69
C SER A 68 19.26 -10.48 -8.80
N THR A 69 19.45 -9.49 -9.67
CA THR A 69 20.71 -8.79 -9.86
C THR A 69 20.48 -7.36 -10.31
N SER A 70 21.44 -6.48 -10.00
CA SER A 70 21.61 -5.17 -10.62
C SER A 70 22.73 -5.16 -11.68
N GLN A 71 23.47 -6.26 -11.84
CA GLN A 71 24.52 -6.43 -12.85
C GLN A 71 23.92 -7.09 -14.09
N LEU A 72 23.91 -6.37 -15.21
CA LEU A 72 23.19 -6.74 -16.42
C LEU A 72 24.12 -6.90 -17.63
N ASP A 73 25.42 -7.11 -17.42
CA ASP A 73 26.33 -7.56 -18.46
C ASP A 73 26.11 -9.04 -18.78
N SER A 74 26.56 -9.47 -19.98
CA SER A 74 26.29 -10.82 -20.50
C SER A 74 26.82 -11.93 -19.60
N ASP A 75 27.99 -11.73 -18.96
CA ASP A 75 28.62 -12.74 -18.12
C ASP A 75 27.81 -12.88 -16.80
N SER A 76 27.45 -11.79 -16.20
CA SER A 76 26.59 -11.73 -14.99
C SER A 76 25.20 -12.35 -15.23
N ILE A 77 24.62 -12.15 -16.40
CA ILE A 77 23.33 -12.76 -16.81
C ILE A 77 23.47 -14.28 -16.91
N ALA A 78 24.52 -14.78 -17.55
CA ALA A 78 24.77 -16.22 -17.67
C ALA A 78 24.96 -16.88 -16.31
N GLU A 79 25.81 -16.30 -15.45
CA GLU A 79 26.04 -16.77 -14.08
C GLU A 79 24.75 -16.77 -13.23
N LEU A 80 23.93 -15.72 -13.37
CA LEU A 80 22.65 -15.62 -12.69
C LEU A 80 21.71 -16.76 -13.08
N ALA A 81 21.63 -17.06 -14.39
CA ALA A 81 20.78 -18.12 -14.92
C ALA A 81 21.25 -19.51 -14.46
N GLU A 82 22.53 -19.78 -14.52
CA GLU A 82 23.13 -21.04 -14.03
C GLU A 82 22.84 -21.22 -12.53
N ARG A 83 23.05 -20.18 -11.74
CA ARG A 83 22.75 -20.17 -10.29
C ARG A 83 21.27 -20.43 -10.03
N ALA A 84 20.37 -19.77 -10.75
CA ALA A 84 18.93 -19.96 -10.60
C ALA A 84 18.52 -21.42 -10.88
N VAL A 85 19.03 -22.00 -11.98
CA VAL A 85 18.73 -23.40 -12.33
C VAL A 85 19.33 -24.37 -11.32
N ALA A 86 20.55 -24.14 -10.84
CA ALA A 86 21.16 -24.96 -9.80
C ALA A 86 20.34 -24.93 -8.50
N MET A 87 19.86 -23.75 -8.08
CA MET A 87 18.98 -23.58 -6.93
C MET A 87 17.64 -24.31 -7.14
N ALA A 88 17.02 -24.17 -8.30
CA ALA A 88 15.75 -24.84 -8.60
C ALA A 88 15.89 -26.37 -8.53
N ARG A 89 17.01 -26.95 -9.04
CA ARG A 89 17.24 -28.41 -9.00
C ARG A 89 17.28 -29.00 -7.59
N VAL A 90 17.69 -28.23 -6.58
CA VAL A 90 17.78 -28.67 -5.20
C VAL A 90 16.60 -28.18 -4.33
N ALA A 91 15.75 -27.31 -4.84
CA ALA A 91 14.56 -26.83 -4.14
C ALA A 91 13.55 -27.96 -3.92
N PRO A 92 12.72 -27.91 -2.89
CA PRO A 92 11.59 -28.82 -2.73
C PRO A 92 10.63 -28.74 -3.93
N GLU A 93 9.99 -29.86 -4.25
CA GLU A 93 8.92 -29.85 -5.24
C GLU A 93 7.69 -29.08 -4.73
N ASP A 94 7.17 -28.20 -5.57
CA ASP A 94 5.89 -27.54 -5.35
C ASP A 94 5.00 -27.77 -6.59
N PRO A 95 3.99 -28.65 -6.48
CA PRO A 95 3.13 -28.99 -7.63
C PRO A 95 2.20 -27.86 -8.05
N TYR A 96 2.14 -26.78 -7.31
CA TYR A 96 1.21 -25.66 -7.52
C TYR A 96 1.83 -24.51 -8.33
N VAL A 97 3.19 -24.46 -8.40
CA VAL A 97 3.89 -23.40 -9.14
C VAL A 97 4.02 -23.76 -10.61
N ARG A 98 3.77 -22.79 -11.46
CA ARG A 98 3.92 -22.89 -12.92
C ARG A 98 3.96 -21.51 -13.57
N LEU A 99 4.34 -21.43 -14.82
CA LEU A 99 4.08 -20.24 -15.64
C LEU A 99 2.60 -20.12 -16.00
N ALA A 100 2.16 -18.89 -16.24
CA ALA A 100 0.89 -18.65 -16.92
C ALA A 100 0.91 -19.30 -18.32
N THR A 101 -0.18 -19.90 -18.71
CA THR A 101 -0.33 -20.42 -20.07
C THR A 101 -0.56 -19.28 -21.07
N ALA A 102 -0.32 -19.53 -22.36
CA ALA A 102 -0.57 -18.53 -23.42
C ALA A 102 -2.02 -18.02 -23.49
N LYS A 103 -2.99 -18.76 -22.90
CA LYS A 103 -4.40 -18.35 -22.82
C LYS A 103 -4.72 -17.52 -21.58
N GLU A 104 -3.87 -17.59 -20.55
CA GLU A 104 -4.07 -16.89 -19.29
C GLU A 104 -3.38 -15.51 -19.27
N VAL A 105 -2.32 -15.31 -20.04
CA VAL A 105 -1.61 -14.05 -20.08
C VAL A 105 -2.43 -12.92 -20.70
N ALA A 106 -2.15 -11.69 -20.29
CA ALA A 106 -2.82 -10.51 -20.82
C ALA A 106 -2.57 -10.38 -22.34
N GLY A 107 -3.63 -10.16 -23.06
CA GLY A 107 -3.58 -9.86 -24.49
C GLY A 107 -3.32 -8.38 -24.75
N THR A 108 -4.32 -7.66 -25.29
CA THR A 108 -4.27 -6.21 -25.43
C THR A 108 -4.32 -5.56 -24.05
N LEU A 109 -3.32 -4.75 -23.75
CA LEU A 109 -3.25 -4.01 -22.48
C LEU A 109 -4.22 -2.83 -22.50
N PRO A 110 -4.89 -2.52 -21.37
CA PRO A 110 -5.69 -1.32 -21.26
C PRO A 110 -4.84 -0.06 -21.29
N GLU A 111 -5.39 1.02 -21.79
CA GLU A 111 -4.80 2.36 -21.72
C GLU A 111 -5.36 3.08 -20.49
N ILE A 112 -4.50 3.40 -19.55
CA ILE A 112 -4.86 4.19 -18.35
C ILE A 112 -3.73 5.18 -18.01
N ASP A 113 -4.12 6.29 -17.40
CA ASP A 113 -3.19 7.35 -16.98
C ASP A 113 -2.36 6.87 -15.78
N LEU A 114 -1.10 6.48 -16.04
CA LEU A 114 -0.15 6.03 -15.00
C LEU A 114 1.12 6.88 -14.95
N TYR A 115 1.34 7.74 -15.94
CA TYR A 115 2.60 8.43 -16.11
C TYR A 115 2.36 9.87 -16.54
N ASP A 116 2.85 10.79 -15.70
CA ASP A 116 2.96 12.21 -16.00
C ASP A 116 4.35 12.45 -16.62
N ASP A 117 4.40 12.96 -17.84
CA ASP A 117 5.64 13.29 -18.55
C ASP A 117 6.24 14.64 -18.14
N ALA A 118 5.52 15.40 -17.30
CA ALA A 118 6.00 16.66 -16.72
C ALA A 118 6.95 16.37 -15.53
N VAL A 119 8.24 16.20 -15.82
CA VAL A 119 9.27 16.01 -14.79
C VAL A 119 9.64 17.37 -14.18
N PRO A 120 9.40 17.60 -12.88
CA PRO A 120 9.74 18.88 -12.24
C PRO A 120 11.26 19.08 -12.14
N ALA A 121 11.72 20.30 -12.35
CA ALA A 121 13.11 20.67 -12.06
C ALA A 121 13.39 20.66 -10.55
N VAL A 122 14.64 20.48 -10.15
CA VAL A 122 15.07 20.46 -8.73
C VAL A 122 14.72 21.78 -8.02
N GLU A 123 14.78 22.89 -8.76
CA GLU A 123 14.40 24.21 -8.28
C GLU A 123 12.93 24.25 -7.86
N HIS A 124 12.04 23.67 -8.68
CA HIS A 124 10.61 23.58 -8.37
C HIS A 124 10.34 22.70 -7.13
N LEU A 125 11.03 21.56 -7.00
CA LEU A 125 10.94 20.72 -5.78
C LEU A 125 11.42 21.50 -4.54
N THR A 126 12.49 22.29 -4.69
CA THR A 126 13.02 23.14 -3.61
C THR A 126 12.02 24.22 -3.20
N GLU A 127 11.40 24.89 -4.18
CA GLU A 127 10.34 25.88 -3.93
C GLU A 127 9.15 25.25 -3.21
N THR A 128 8.69 24.09 -3.65
CA THR A 128 7.57 23.35 -3.03
C THR A 128 7.88 22.93 -1.59
N ALA A 129 9.07 22.35 -1.35
CA ALA A 129 9.52 21.97 -0.02
C ALA A 129 9.64 23.18 0.92
N THR A 130 10.13 24.31 0.40
CA THR A 130 10.24 25.56 1.16
C THR A 130 8.86 26.13 1.47
N ALA A 131 7.93 26.13 0.51
CA ALA A 131 6.60 26.68 0.68
C ALA A 131 5.77 25.89 1.71
N VAL A 132 5.80 24.55 1.66
CA VAL A 132 5.05 23.73 2.60
C VAL A 132 5.59 23.87 4.04
N GLU A 133 6.92 23.95 4.23
CA GLU A 133 7.51 24.20 5.54
C GLU A 133 7.19 25.59 6.06
N ALA A 134 7.37 26.63 5.22
CA ALA A 134 7.12 28.02 5.59
C ALA A 134 5.66 28.23 6.00
N ALA A 135 4.71 27.62 5.28
CA ALA A 135 3.30 27.67 5.63
C ALA A 135 3.03 27.04 7.01
N ALA A 136 3.64 25.89 7.30
CA ALA A 136 3.51 25.25 8.61
C ALA A 136 4.12 26.10 9.75
N LEU A 137 5.34 26.62 9.54
CA LEU A 137 6.04 27.45 10.52
C LEU A 137 5.40 28.82 10.77
N SER A 138 4.58 29.31 9.84
CA SER A 138 3.87 30.59 10.00
C SER A 138 2.74 30.56 11.03
N ASN A 139 2.36 29.39 11.52
CA ASN A 139 1.29 29.23 12.50
C ASN A 139 1.80 29.45 13.92
N ASP A 140 1.12 30.33 14.64
CA ASP A 140 1.44 30.61 16.04
C ASP A 140 1.38 29.35 16.90
N GLY A 141 2.43 29.08 17.70
CA GLY A 141 2.54 27.91 18.55
C GLY A 141 3.35 26.75 17.94
N ILE A 142 3.68 26.79 16.65
CA ILE A 142 4.67 25.90 16.07
C ILE A 142 6.06 26.42 16.45
N THR A 143 6.84 25.55 17.10
CA THR A 143 8.14 25.95 17.67
C THR A 143 9.35 25.42 16.87
N ASN A 144 9.16 24.37 16.07
CA ASN A 144 10.24 23.76 15.27
C ASN A 144 9.66 23.00 14.08
N SER A 145 10.58 22.58 13.19
CA SER A 145 10.28 21.75 12.02
C SER A 145 11.29 20.59 11.92
N GLU A 146 10.79 19.41 11.55
CA GLU A 146 11.64 18.32 11.07
C GLU A 146 11.90 18.43 9.55
N GLY A 147 11.26 19.37 8.89
CA GLY A 147 11.47 19.75 7.50
C GLY A 147 10.20 19.70 6.64
N GLY A 148 10.29 20.41 5.51
CA GLY A 148 9.46 20.24 4.35
C GLY A 148 10.21 19.39 3.32
N SER A 149 9.55 18.44 2.68
CA SER A 149 10.15 17.62 1.64
C SER A 149 9.31 17.65 0.38
N ALA A 150 9.96 17.56 -0.79
CA ALA A 150 9.28 17.38 -2.08
C ALA A 150 10.04 16.33 -2.90
N SER A 151 9.32 15.51 -3.66
CA SER A 151 9.91 14.45 -4.45
C SER A 151 9.15 14.20 -5.75
N HIS A 152 9.90 13.73 -6.74
CA HIS A 152 9.39 13.15 -7.97
C HIS A 152 10.06 11.80 -8.18
N GLY A 153 9.30 10.81 -8.62
CA GLY A 153 9.83 9.50 -8.98
C GLY A 153 9.15 8.96 -10.24
N GLU A 154 9.91 8.24 -11.03
CA GLU A 154 9.38 7.44 -12.13
C GLU A 154 9.90 6.02 -12.07
N ALA A 155 9.09 5.09 -12.52
CA ALA A 155 9.46 3.70 -12.64
C ALA A 155 9.01 3.13 -13.98
N HIS A 156 9.87 2.33 -14.57
CA HIS A 156 9.60 1.59 -15.77
C HIS A 156 9.68 0.11 -15.46
N MET A 157 8.60 -0.59 -15.64
CA MET A 157 8.47 -2.01 -15.30
C MET A 157 8.23 -2.84 -16.56
N MET A 158 8.87 -4.01 -16.62
CA MET A 158 8.69 -4.98 -17.68
C MET A 158 8.64 -6.38 -17.10
N ILE A 159 7.77 -7.21 -17.64
CA ILE A 159 7.73 -8.66 -17.39
C ILE A 159 7.73 -9.38 -18.73
N ALA A 160 8.54 -10.44 -18.84
CA ALA A 160 8.51 -11.36 -19.96
C ALA A 160 8.60 -12.81 -19.47
N THR A 161 8.08 -13.73 -20.26
CA THR A 161 8.06 -15.16 -19.97
C THR A 161 8.57 -15.96 -21.15
N SER A 162 9.18 -17.11 -20.90
CA SER A 162 9.72 -18.01 -21.94
C SER A 162 8.66 -18.60 -22.88
N ASN A 163 7.35 -18.47 -22.53
CA ASN A 163 6.25 -18.90 -23.39
C ASN A 163 5.65 -17.77 -24.24
N GLY A 164 6.36 -16.64 -24.36
CA GLY A 164 6.08 -15.60 -25.34
C GLY A 164 5.30 -14.38 -24.84
N PHE A 165 4.94 -14.27 -23.57
CA PHE A 165 4.42 -13.02 -23.01
C PHE A 165 5.53 -12.01 -22.83
N SER A 166 5.29 -10.76 -23.22
CA SER A 166 6.18 -9.63 -22.92
C SER A 166 5.38 -8.33 -22.88
N ALA A 167 5.45 -7.62 -21.77
CA ALA A 167 4.73 -6.38 -21.60
C ALA A 167 5.47 -5.43 -20.65
N ASN A 168 5.23 -4.13 -20.83
CA ASN A 168 5.85 -3.10 -20.01
C ASN A 168 4.92 -1.90 -19.85
N TYR A 169 5.18 -1.08 -18.83
CA TYR A 169 4.55 0.20 -18.63
C TYR A 169 5.44 1.12 -17.78
N LYS A 170 5.17 2.42 -17.89
CA LYS A 170 5.76 3.45 -17.04
C LYS A 170 4.75 3.92 -16.01
N ARG A 171 5.26 4.39 -14.90
CA ARG A 171 4.49 5.11 -13.88
C ARG A 171 5.33 6.23 -13.28
N SER A 172 4.67 7.28 -12.83
CA SER A 172 5.27 8.36 -12.07
C SER A 172 4.60 8.51 -10.70
N SER A 173 5.25 9.24 -9.83
CA SER A 173 4.68 9.72 -8.57
C SER A 173 5.35 11.03 -8.18
N GLN A 174 4.56 11.96 -7.66
CA GLN A 174 5.01 13.22 -7.11
C GLN A 174 4.40 13.39 -5.73
N GLY A 175 5.10 14.09 -4.85
CA GLY A 175 4.56 14.37 -3.53
C GLY A 175 5.42 15.33 -2.74
N PHE A 176 4.80 15.91 -1.72
CA PHE A 176 5.47 16.75 -0.74
C PHE A 176 4.80 16.61 0.62
N SER A 177 5.54 17.00 1.67
CA SER A 177 5.05 16.91 3.05
C SER A 177 5.72 17.94 3.93
N ALA A 178 5.11 18.26 5.07
CA ALA A 178 5.74 18.96 6.17
C ALA A 178 5.53 18.21 7.48
N VAL A 179 6.56 18.20 8.33
CA VAL A 179 6.51 17.66 9.68
C VAL A 179 6.93 18.76 10.64
N VAL A 180 6.06 19.10 11.58
CA VAL A 180 6.31 20.21 12.50
C VAL A 180 6.06 19.81 13.95
N ILE A 181 6.65 20.60 14.86
CA ILE A 181 6.67 20.38 16.28
C ILE A 181 6.08 21.60 16.98
N ALA A 182 5.21 21.34 17.96
CA ALA A 182 4.74 22.33 18.92
C ALA A 182 5.14 21.92 20.34
N GLU A 183 5.39 22.88 21.19
CA GLU A 183 5.74 22.66 22.59
C GLU A 183 4.82 23.45 23.51
N LYS A 184 4.37 22.80 24.56
CA LYS A 184 3.62 23.43 25.63
C LYS A 184 3.98 22.81 26.98
N ASP A 185 4.33 23.65 27.96
CA ASP A 185 4.68 23.24 29.32
C ASP A 185 5.79 22.16 29.39
N GLY A 186 6.73 22.20 28.44
CA GLY A 186 7.85 21.25 28.34
C GLY A 186 7.50 19.92 27.68
N ALA A 187 6.25 19.71 27.27
CA ALA A 187 5.86 18.57 26.47
C ALA A 187 5.83 18.93 24.97
N MET A 188 6.40 18.08 24.14
CA MET A 188 6.43 18.26 22.68
C MET A 188 5.46 17.32 21.99
N GLU A 189 4.73 17.89 21.04
CA GLU A 189 3.89 17.13 20.12
C GLU A 189 4.33 17.38 18.68
N ARG A 190 4.24 16.36 17.84
CA ARG A 190 4.52 16.47 16.42
C ARG A 190 3.38 15.86 15.59
N ASP A 191 3.15 16.42 14.45
CA ASP A 191 2.31 15.80 13.41
C ASP A 191 2.80 16.26 12.05
N TYR A 192 2.17 15.73 11.02
CA TYR A 192 2.51 15.97 9.62
C TYR A 192 1.27 16.04 8.76
N ASP A 193 1.45 16.59 7.56
CA ASP A 193 0.55 16.34 6.46
C ASP A 193 1.34 16.24 5.15
N TYR A 194 0.71 15.66 4.12
CA TYR A 194 1.33 15.42 2.84
C TYR A 194 0.30 15.43 1.71
N SER A 195 0.79 15.68 0.50
CA SER A 195 0.06 15.43 -0.74
C SER A 195 0.90 14.52 -1.64
N VAL A 196 0.25 13.51 -2.25
CA VAL A 196 0.88 12.57 -3.17
C VAL A 196 -0.06 12.25 -4.31
N ALA A 197 0.48 12.22 -5.54
CA ALA A 197 -0.29 11.90 -6.73
C ALA A 197 0.59 11.29 -7.83
N VAL A 198 -0.03 10.67 -8.82
CA VAL A 198 0.65 10.24 -10.06
C VAL A 198 0.95 11.46 -10.94
N TYR A 199 0.04 12.43 -11.00
CA TYR A 199 0.17 13.67 -11.78
C TYR A 199 0.39 14.86 -10.85
N GLY A 200 1.35 15.72 -11.17
CA GLY A 200 1.62 16.91 -10.37
C GLY A 200 0.42 17.86 -10.27
N ALA A 201 -0.42 17.90 -11.30
CA ALA A 201 -1.65 18.69 -11.31
C ALA A 201 -2.73 18.23 -10.31
N ASP A 202 -2.61 17.03 -9.76
CA ASP A 202 -3.54 16.47 -8.78
C ASP A 202 -3.07 16.68 -7.33
N LEU A 203 -1.91 17.31 -7.12
CA LEU A 203 -1.40 17.67 -5.80
C LEU A 203 -2.18 18.84 -5.21
N ASP A 204 -2.33 18.83 -3.89
CA ASP A 204 -2.86 19.96 -3.13
C ASP A 204 -1.91 21.16 -3.16
N ALA A 205 -2.35 22.35 -2.75
CA ALA A 205 -1.47 23.48 -2.59
C ALA A 205 -0.51 23.28 -1.39
N PRO A 206 0.77 23.62 -1.51
CA PRO A 206 1.74 23.49 -0.41
C PRO A 206 1.30 24.22 0.87
N GLU A 207 0.67 25.39 0.70
CA GLU A 207 0.15 26.19 1.80
C GLU A 207 -0.94 25.45 2.60
N ASP A 208 -1.84 24.76 1.93
CA ASP A 208 -2.92 24.00 2.57
C ASP A 208 -2.36 22.83 3.38
N VAL A 209 -1.40 22.09 2.81
CA VAL A 209 -0.74 20.95 3.48
C VAL A 209 0.09 21.44 4.68
N GLY A 210 0.85 22.53 4.54
CA GLY A 210 1.62 23.10 5.64
C GLY A 210 0.73 23.58 6.79
N ASN A 211 -0.32 24.32 6.47
CA ASN A 211 -1.30 24.77 7.48
C ASN A 211 -2.03 23.62 8.14
N SER A 212 -2.34 22.56 7.38
CA SER A 212 -2.97 21.35 7.93
C SER A 212 -2.03 20.63 8.90
N ALA A 213 -0.74 20.47 8.57
CA ALA A 213 0.26 19.90 9.46
C ALA A 213 0.37 20.67 10.77
N ALA A 214 0.42 22.00 10.70
CA ALA A 214 0.45 22.86 11.89
C ALA A 214 -0.81 22.72 12.75
N LYS A 215 -1.99 22.81 12.15
CA LYS A 215 -3.27 22.66 12.87
C LYS A 215 -3.37 21.32 13.60
N ARG A 216 -2.94 20.24 12.95
CA ARG A 216 -2.92 18.89 13.55
C ARG A 216 -1.95 18.83 14.72
N THR A 217 -0.74 19.33 14.57
CA THR A 217 0.27 19.35 15.63
C THR A 217 -0.23 20.13 16.86
N LEU A 218 -0.77 21.33 16.64
CA LEU A 218 -1.29 22.17 17.71
C LEU A 218 -2.48 21.54 18.44
N SER A 219 -3.35 20.83 17.72
CA SER A 219 -4.51 20.18 18.32
C SER A 219 -4.16 19.01 19.25
N ARG A 220 -2.94 18.49 19.17
CA ARG A 220 -2.44 17.38 20.01
C ARG A 220 -1.86 17.85 21.35
N LEU A 221 -1.66 19.15 21.53
CA LEU A 221 -1.01 19.70 22.73
C LEU A 221 -1.83 19.44 24.00
N GLY A 222 -1.15 18.95 25.05
CA GLY A 222 -1.73 18.63 26.34
C GLY A 222 -2.58 17.35 26.35
N PRO A 223 -2.08 16.25 25.81
CA PRO A 223 -2.84 14.99 25.75
C PRO A 223 -3.11 14.43 27.13
N GLN A 224 -4.22 13.71 27.25
CA GLN A 224 -4.63 13.01 28.46
C GLN A 224 -4.68 11.50 28.18
N LYS A 225 -4.59 10.69 29.23
CA LYS A 225 -4.83 9.25 29.13
C LYS A 225 -6.34 8.99 29.09
N PRO A 226 -6.81 8.09 28.19
CA PRO A 226 -8.22 7.78 28.13
C PRO A 226 -8.65 6.87 29.30
N PRO A 227 -9.94 6.85 29.63
CA PRO A 227 -10.48 5.85 30.57
C PRO A 227 -10.35 4.43 29.97
N THR A 228 -10.24 3.43 30.87
CA THR A 228 -10.25 2.03 30.45
C THR A 228 -11.69 1.50 30.42
N GLY A 229 -12.10 0.93 29.30
CA GLY A 229 -13.45 0.41 29.11
C GLY A 229 -13.71 -0.04 27.66
N GLN A 230 -14.99 -0.32 27.40
CA GLN A 230 -15.47 -0.56 26.03
C GLN A 230 -16.15 0.69 25.49
N PHE A 231 -15.68 1.16 24.34
CA PHE A 231 -16.17 2.38 23.72
C PHE A 231 -16.30 2.23 22.21
N PRO A 232 -17.14 3.03 21.55
CA PRO A 232 -17.04 3.25 20.11
C PRO A 232 -15.68 3.87 19.78
N VAL A 233 -15.02 3.34 18.75
CA VAL A 233 -13.75 3.85 18.23
C VAL A 233 -13.96 4.28 16.79
N ILE A 234 -13.66 5.54 16.48
CA ILE A 234 -13.60 6.03 15.09
C ILE A 234 -12.15 6.01 14.64
N TYR A 235 -11.87 5.34 13.55
CA TYR A 235 -10.62 5.46 12.80
C TYR A 235 -10.78 6.59 11.79
N ASP A 236 -10.04 7.67 11.97
CA ASP A 236 -9.95 8.77 11.00
C ASP A 236 -9.51 8.23 9.64
N GLN A 237 -9.92 8.88 8.54
CA GLN A 237 -9.56 8.47 7.17
C GLN A 237 -8.05 8.38 6.92
N ARG A 238 -7.22 9.03 7.76
CA ARG A 238 -5.74 8.88 7.70
C ARG A 238 -5.28 7.47 8.08
N VAL A 239 -5.97 6.82 8.99
CA VAL A 239 -5.58 5.53 9.59
C VAL A 239 -6.54 4.38 9.26
N SER A 240 -7.75 4.68 8.80
CA SER A 240 -8.79 3.70 8.47
C SER A 240 -8.37 2.70 7.40
N GLY A 241 -7.51 3.11 6.46
CA GLY A 241 -6.92 2.23 5.45
C GLY A 241 -6.18 1.02 6.05
N SER A 242 -5.72 1.10 7.31
CA SER A 242 -5.11 -0.05 8.00
C SER A 242 -6.10 -1.18 8.28
N ILE A 243 -7.37 -0.87 8.53
CA ILE A 243 -8.45 -1.86 8.70
C ILE A 243 -8.71 -2.57 7.38
N VAL A 244 -8.73 -1.81 6.26
CA VAL A 244 -8.84 -2.36 4.90
C VAL A 244 -7.63 -3.22 4.56
N GLY A 245 -6.41 -2.79 4.88
CA GLY A 245 -5.18 -3.58 4.70
C GLY A 245 -5.16 -4.86 5.52
N THR A 246 -5.77 -4.85 6.71
CA THR A 246 -5.93 -6.05 7.54
C THR A 246 -6.91 -7.04 6.90
N LEU A 247 -8.01 -6.55 6.33
CA LEU A 247 -8.93 -7.39 5.54
C LEU A 247 -8.22 -7.98 4.32
N ALA A 248 -7.43 -7.17 3.59
CA ALA A 248 -6.64 -7.66 2.45
C ALA A 248 -5.71 -8.81 2.86
N SER A 249 -5.07 -8.71 4.02
CA SER A 249 -4.22 -9.76 4.58
C SER A 249 -5.02 -11.02 4.95
N ALA A 250 -6.23 -10.86 5.49
CA ALA A 250 -7.12 -11.97 5.87
C ALA A 250 -7.67 -12.73 4.67
N ILE A 251 -7.87 -12.06 3.52
CA ILE A 251 -8.34 -12.67 2.27
C ILE A 251 -7.19 -12.95 1.28
N ASN A 252 -5.95 -12.98 1.74
CA ASN A 252 -4.77 -13.35 0.94
C ASN A 252 -4.78 -14.85 0.63
N GLY A 253 -4.84 -15.23 -0.63
CA GLY A 253 -4.96 -16.62 -1.08
C GLY A 253 -3.83 -17.52 -0.61
N ALA A 254 -2.61 -17.02 -0.44
CA ALA A 254 -1.51 -17.82 0.11
C ALA A 254 -1.72 -18.11 1.61
N ALA A 255 -2.25 -17.16 2.39
CA ALA A 255 -2.63 -17.38 3.79
C ALA A 255 -3.81 -18.35 3.90
N ILE A 256 -4.82 -18.21 3.04
CA ILE A 256 -5.95 -19.14 2.93
C ILE A 256 -5.46 -20.55 2.62
N ALA A 257 -4.60 -20.73 1.61
CA ALA A 257 -4.05 -22.01 1.20
C ALA A 257 -3.16 -22.67 2.24
N ARG A 258 -2.55 -21.91 3.17
CA ARG A 258 -1.82 -22.41 4.34
C ARG A 258 -2.72 -22.68 5.56
N GLY A 259 -3.98 -22.24 5.53
CA GLY A 259 -4.89 -22.34 6.68
C GLY A 259 -4.59 -21.34 7.81
N THR A 260 -3.83 -20.26 7.52
CA THR A 260 -3.37 -19.26 8.49
C THR A 260 -4.19 -17.97 8.48
N SER A 261 -5.43 -18.03 8.01
CA SER A 261 -6.38 -16.92 8.07
C SER A 261 -7.66 -17.34 8.79
N PHE A 262 -8.20 -16.45 9.64
CA PHE A 262 -9.49 -16.62 10.28
C PHE A 262 -10.67 -16.61 9.28
N LEU A 263 -10.45 -16.15 8.02
CA LEU A 263 -11.46 -16.15 6.93
C LEU A 263 -11.31 -17.33 5.97
N LYS A 264 -10.46 -18.33 6.25
CA LYS A 264 -10.14 -19.43 5.32
C LYS A 264 -11.35 -20.21 4.81
N ASP A 265 -12.40 -20.32 5.62
CA ASP A 265 -13.62 -21.08 5.31
C ASP A 265 -14.83 -20.15 5.01
N SER A 266 -14.60 -18.83 4.83
CA SER A 266 -15.67 -17.82 4.80
C SER A 266 -16.06 -17.38 3.38
N MET A 267 -15.66 -18.09 2.32
CA MET A 267 -16.08 -17.77 0.96
C MET A 267 -17.60 -17.87 0.82
N GLY A 268 -18.23 -16.80 0.38
CA GLY A 268 -19.69 -16.71 0.26
C GLY A 268 -20.41 -16.33 1.56
N GLU A 269 -19.70 -16.20 2.67
CA GLU A 269 -20.27 -15.84 3.96
C GLU A 269 -20.24 -14.32 4.22
N GLN A 270 -21.08 -13.87 5.13
CA GLN A 270 -21.10 -12.49 5.64
C GLN A 270 -19.90 -12.26 6.55
N VAL A 271 -18.91 -11.52 6.09
CA VAL A 271 -17.66 -11.26 6.82
C VAL A 271 -17.55 -9.85 7.38
N THR A 272 -18.35 -8.90 6.86
CA THR A 272 -18.45 -7.52 7.37
C THR A 272 -19.90 -7.14 7.58
N SER A 273 -20.18 -5.94 8.11
CA SER A 273 -21.54 -5.38 8.13
C SER A 273 -22.17 -5.44 6.73
N ALA A 274 -23.50 -5.64 6.66
CA ALA A 274 -24.23 -5.50 5.41
C ALA A 274 -24.09 -4.09 4.83
N GLY A 275 -24.19 -3.95 3.52
CA GLY A 275 -24.01 -2.68 2.81
C GLY A 275 -22.56 -2.29 2.56
N LEU A 276 -21.55 -3.00 3.12
CA LEU A 276 -20.14 -2.69 2.89
C LEU A 276 -19.62 -3.41 1.65
N THR A 277 -19.01 -2.64 0.74
CA THR A 277 -18.40 -3.18 -0.48
C THR A 277 -16.93 -2.75 -0.54
N PHE A 278 -16.03 -3.75 -0.60
CA PHE A 278 -14.59 -3.56 -0.72
C PHE A 278 -14.13 -3.94 -2.12
N ILE A 279 -13.47 -3.02 -2.78
CA ILE A 279 -13.10 -3.12 -4.19
C ILE A 279 -11.59 -3.11 -4.35
N ASP A 280 -11.06 -4.02 -5.17
CA ASP A 280 -9.72 -3.93 -5.74
C ASP A 280 -9.83 -3.44 -7.18
N ASP A 281 -9.22 -2.28 -7.47
CA ASP A 281 -9.29 -1.64 -8.79
C ASP A 281 -7.88 -1.36 -9.35
N PRO A 282 -7.29 -2.34 -10.04
CA PRO A 282 -5.98 -2.17 -10.68
C PRO A 282 -6.00 -1.22 -11.88
N LEU A 283 -7.18 -0.89 -12.42
CA LEU A 283 -7.34 -0.06 -13.61
C LEU A 283 -7.81 1.37 -13.30
N ARG A 284 -7.77 1.77 -12.03
CA ARG A 284 -8.13 3.13 -11.63
C ARG A 284 -7.19 4.14 -12.29
N PRO A 285 -7.69 5.09 -13.10
CA PRO A 285 -6.86 6.17 -13.65
C PRO A 285 -6.14 6.92 -12.53
N ARG A 286 -4.86 7.21 -12.73
CA ARG A 286 -4.01 7.92 -11.75
C ARG A 286 -3.97 7.27 -10.35
N GLY A 287 -4.29 5.98 -10.25
CA GLY A 287 -4.22 5.25 -9.00
C GLY A 287 -2.78 4.87 -8.63
N MET A 288 -2.40 5.12 -7.37
CA MET A 288 -1.03 4.90 -6.88
C MET A 288 -0.57 3.44 -6.94
N ALA A 289 -1.48 2.47 -7.02
CA ALA A 289 -1.16 1.05 -7.20
C ALA A 289 -1.78 0.44 -8.47
N SER A 290 -2.18 1.28 -9.43
CA SER A 290 -2.70 0.80 -10.70
C SER A 290 -1.63 0.12 -11.54
N ARG A 291 -2.03 -0.88 -12.32
CA ARG A 291 -1.14 -1.72 -13.14
C ARG A 291 -1.90 -2.29 -14.34
N LEU A 292 -1.19 -2.56 -15.45
CA LEU A 292 -1.81 -3.04 -16.68
C LEU A 292 -1.93 -4.56 -16.76
N PHE A 293 -1.13 -5.26 -15.98
CA PHE A 293 -1.09 -6.73 -15.80
C PHE A 293 -0.57 -7.04 -14.40
N ASP A 294 -0.77 -8.25 -13.94
CA ASP A 294 -0.28 -8.67 -12.63
C ASP A 294 1.18 -9.16 -12.65
N GLY A 295 1.72 -9.55 -11.50
CA GLY A 295 3.09 -10.01 -11.34
C GLY A 295 3.44 -11.31 -12.07
N GLU A 296 2.48 -12.00 -12.66
CA GLU A 296 2.63 -13.22 -13.47
C GLU A 296 2.22 -13.02 -14.93
N GLY A 297 1.91 -11.78 -15.33
CA GLY A 297 1.51 -11.41 -16.69
C GLY A 297 0.03 -11.67 -16.99
N LEU A 298 -0.81 -11.91 -15.99
CA LEU A 298 -2.25 -12.11 -16.19
C LEU A 298 -2.98 -10.79 -16.37
N PRO A 299 -4.14 -10.79 -17.07
CA PRO A 299 -4.99 -9.62 -17.16
C PRO A 299 -5.57 -9.26 -15.79
N VAL A 300 -5.64 -7.96 -15.53
CA VAL A 300 -6.20 -7.40 -14.30
C VAL A 300 -7.59 -6.81 -14.54
N ALA A 301 -8.42 -6.78 -13.51
CA ALA A 301 -9.77 -6.23 -13.61
C ALA A 301 -10.24 -5.70 -12.25
N ARG A 302 -11.07 -4.63 -12.30
CA ARG A 302 -11.79 -4.16 -11.12
C ARG A 302 -12.69 -5.26 -10.58
N ARG A 303 -12.62 -5.51 -9.26
CA ARG A 303 -13.33 -6.61 -8.61
C ARG A 303 -13.81 -6.22 -7.22
N ALA A 304 -15.07 -6.52 -6.92
CA ALA A 304 -15.54 -6.52 -5.54
C ALA A 304 -14.99 -7.79 -4.85
N MET A 305 -14.15 -7.59 -3.84
CA MET A 305 -13.62 -8.66 -3.00
C MET A 305 -14.62 -9.05 -1.92
N VAL A 306 -15.30 -8.05 -1.37
CA VAL A 306 -16.48 -8.18 -0.50
C VAL A 306 -17.58 -7.32 -1.12
N GLU A 307 -18.76 -7.84 -1.27
CA GLU A 307 -19.93 -7.14 -1.81
C GLU A 307 -21.12 -7.29 -0.88
N ASP A 308 -21.70 -6.16 -0.46
CA ASP A 308 -22.76 -6.12 0.55
C ASP A 308 -22.41 -6.95 1.81
N GLY A 309 -21.15 -6.84 2.25
CA GLY A 309 -20.62 -7.57 3.40
C GLY A 309 -20.27 -9.04 3.15
N VAL A 310 -20.60 -9.61 2.00
CA VAL A 310 -20.37 -11.01 1.65
C VAL A 310 -19.03 -11.18 0.93
N LEU A 311 -18.17 -12.08 1.40
CA LEU A 311 -16.89 -12.38 0.76
C LEU A 311 -17.10 -13.06 -0.60
N LYS A 312 -16.61 -12.42 -1.68
CA LYS A 312 -16.78 -12.89 -3.06
C LYS A 312 -15.50 -13.47 -3.67
N SER A 313 -14.32 -13.04 -3.20
CA SER A 313 -13.06 -13.45 -3.80
C SER A 313 -11.93 -13.35 -2.78
N TRP A 314 -10.93 -14.21 -2.95
CA TRP A 314 -9.60 -14.04 -2.36
C TRP A 314 -8.65 -13.40 -3.37
N PHE A 315 -7.60 -12.71 -2.91
CA PHE A 315 -6.47 -12.34 -3.76
C PHE A 315 -5.71 -13.61 -4.15
N LEU A 316 -5.57 -13.88 -5.44
CA LEU A 316 -4.99 -15.12 -5.93
C LEU A 316 -3.87 -14.87 -6.94
N ASP A 317 -2.72 -15.51 -6.72
CA ASP A 317 -1.72 -15.82 -7.73
C ASP A 317 -1.95 -17.22 -8.31
N ILE A 318 -1.13 -17.62 -9.27
CA ILE A 318 -1.25 -18.96 -9.90
C ILE A 318 -1.07 -20.07 -8.86
N ALA A 319 -0.09 -19.93 -7.97
CA ALA A 319 0.23 -20.98 -7.00
C ALA A 319 -0.90 -21.18 -5.99
N SER A 320 -1.39 -20.11 -5.36
CA SER A 320 -2.49 -20.20 -4.40
C SER A 320 -3.80 -20.65 -5.06
N ALA A 321 -4.12 -20.13 -6.25
CA ALA A 321 -5.29 -20.56 -7.01
C ALA A 321 -5.24 -22.05 -7.32
N THR A 322 -4.10 -22.54 -7.84
CA THR A 322 -3.91 -23.96 -8.15
C THR A 322 -4.07 -24.84 -6.90
N LYS A 323 -3.47 -24.43 -5.77
CA LYS A 323 -3.56 -25.17 -4.51
C LYS A 323 -4.98 -25.22 -3.95
N LEU A 324 -5.77 -24.17 -4.17
CA LEU A 324 -7.17 -24.08 -3.74
C LEU A 324 -8.16 -24.68 -4.76
N GLY A 325 -7.69 -25.14 -5.92
CA GLY A 325 -8.55 -25.66 -6.99
C GLY A 325 -9.38 -24.55 -7.69
N LEU A 326 -8.86 -23.33 -7.69
CA LEU A 326 -9.50 -22.13 -8.26
C LEU A 326 -8.74 -21.64 -9.50
N THR A 327 -9.35 -20.65 -10.18
CA THR A 327 -8.71 -19.95 -11.30
C THR A 327 -7.97 -18.70 -10.76
N PRO A 328 -6.71 -18.46 -11.21
CA PRO A 328 -6.01 -17.21 -10.90
C PRO A 328 -6.81 -15.99 -11.37
N ASN A 329 -6.76 -14.91 -10.67
CA ASN A 329 -7.65 -13.77 -10.92
C ASN A 329 -6.93 -12.44 -11.21
N GLY A 330 -5.63 -12.50 -11.58
CA GLY A 330 -4.86 -11.32 -11.96
C GLY A 330 -4.46 -10.44 -10.76
N GLN A 331 -4.26 -11.06 -9.61
CA GLN A 331 -3.91 -10.33 -8.36
C GLN A 331 -2.58 -10.78 -7.76
N ALA A 332 -1.66 -11.23 -8.59
CA ALA A 332 -0.28 -11.44 -8.18
C ALA A 332 0.46 -10.11 -8.07
N ALA A 333 1.11 -9.88 -6.93
CA ALA A 333 2.12 -8.85 -6.75
C ALA A 333 3.52 -9.46 -6.90
N ARG A 334 4.49 -8.68 -7.38
CA ARG A 334 5.87 -9.14 -7.54
C ARG A 334 6.83 -8.03 -7.12
N GLY A 335 7.70 -8.33 -6.16
CA GLY A 335 8.89 -7.54 -5.85
C GLY A 335 10.10 -8.04 -6.61
N MET A 336 11.12 -7.18 -6.75
CA MET A 336 12.40 -7.58 -7.32
C MET A 336 13.06 -8.64 -6.41
N GLY A 337 13.41 -9.80 -6.98
CA GLY A 337 14.06 -10.90 -6.27
C GLY A 337 13.13 -11.82 -5.48
N SER A 338 11.84 -11.59 -5.46
CA SER A 338 10.85 -12.49 -4.86
C SER A 338 10.00 -13.19 -5.92
N ALA A 339 9.50 -14.39 -5.56
CA ALA A 339 8.43 -15.01 -6.33
C ALA A 339 7.15 -14.16 -6.26
N PRO A 340 6.30 -14.18 -7.29
CA PRO A 340 4.96 -13.60 -7.20
C PRO A 340 4.18 -14.14 -6.00
N SER A 341 3.34 -13.31 -5.43
CA SER A 341 2.46 -13.67 -4.31
C SER A 341 1.14 -12.89 -4.42
N PRO A 342 0.04 -13.40 -3.85
CA PRO A 342 -1.22 -12.67 -3.87
C PRO A 342 -1.10 -11.29 -3.22
N GLY A 343 -1.67 -10.27 -3.85
CA GLY A 343 -1.65 -8.91 -3.33
C GLY A 343 -2.67 -7.99 -4.00
N SER A 344 -3.13 -7.00 -3.25
CA SER A 344 -4.04 -5.98 -3.74
C SER A 344 -3.35 -4.98 -4.68
N SER A 345 -4.16 -4.25 -5.42
CA SER A 345 -3.81 -3.03 -6.13
C SER A 345 -4.36 -1.80 -5.38
N ASN A 346 -5.22 -1.00 -6.00
CA ASN A 346 -5.97 0.03 -5.27
C ASN A 346 -7.15 -0.64 -4.57
N PHE A 347 -6.97 -0.97 -3.30
CA PHE A 347 -7.97 -1.67 -2.51
C PHE A 347 -8.66 -0.71 -1.55
N TYR A 348 -9.97 -0.56 -1.65
CA TYR A 348 -10.70 0.44 -0.88
C TYR A 348 -12.09 -0.02 -0.47
N LEU A 349 -12.60 0.58 0.63
CA LEU A 349 -14.00 0.52 1.03
C LEU A 349 -14.73 1.72 0.43
N GLU A 350 -15.87 1.49 -0.22
CA GLU A 350 -16.71 2.57 -0.76
C GLU A 350 -17.26 3.49 0.36
N ASN A 351 -17.49 4.76 0.01
CA ASN A 351 -18.09 5.76 0.91
C ASN A 351 -19.46 5.32 1.46
N GLY A 352 -19.75 5.76 2.67
CA GLY A 352 -21.09 5.79 3.25
C GLY A 352 -21.84 7.07 2.92
N ASP A 353 -22.94 7.29 3.63
CA ASP A 353 -23.80 8.46 3.46
C ASP A 353 -23.56 9.52 4.55
N LEU A 354 -23.01 9.14 5.70
CA LEU A 354 -22.79 10.01 6.85
C LEU A 354 -21.47 10.77 6.76
N SER A 355 -21.41 12.00 7.25
CA SER A 355 -20.13 12.68 7.46
C SER A 355 -19.44 12.17 8.72
N LEU A 356 -18.14 12.44 8.87
CA LEU A 356 -17.41 12.15 10.10
C LEU A 356 -18.05 12.85 11.32
N GLU A 357 -18.48 14.10 11.15
CA GLU A 357 -19.16 14.87 12.21
C GLU A 357 -20.48 14.21 12.62
N ALA A 358 -21.22 13.65 11.66
CA ALA A 358 -22.47 12.94 11.94
C ALA A 358 -22.20 11.64 12.74
N LEU A 359 -21.13 10.89 12.40
CA LEU A 359 -20.72 9.72 13.18
C LEU A 359 -20.29 10.08 14.60
N ILE A 360 -19.58 11.19 14.79
CA ILE A 360 -19.15 11.69 16.10
C ILE A 360 -20.36 12.13 16.93
N ALA A 361 -21.34 12.80 16.31
CA ALA A 361 -22.52 13.31 16.99
C ALA A 361 -23.40 12.23 17.66
N GLU A 362 -23.30 10.98 17.20
CA GLU A 362 -24.00 9.82 17.77
C GLU A 362 -23.30 9.19 18.99
N ILE A 363 -22.10 9.67 19.37
CA ILE A 363 -21.26 9.06 20.40
C ILE A 363 -21.27 9.94 21.66
N ASP A 364 -21.77 9.41 22.77
CA ASP A 364 -21.72 10.10 24.07
C ASP A 364 -20.28 10.11 24.62
N GLU A 365 -19.64 8.93 24.70
CA GLU A 365 -18.23 8.76 25.08
C GLU A 365 -17.55 7.80 24.09
N GLY A 366 -16.38 8.19 23.53
CA GLY A 366 -15.66 7.39 22.55
C GLY A 366 -14.31 7.95 22.18
N PHE A 367 -13.64 7.31 21.22
CA PHE A 367 -12.27 7.64 20.83
C PHE A 367 -12.13 7.81 19.30
N LEU A 368 -11.74 9.01 18.88
CA LEU A 368 -11.32 9.28 17.49
C LEU A 368 -9.82 9.05 17.37
N VAL A 369 -9.43 7.99 16.69
CA VAL A 369 -8.03 7.59 16.45
C VAL A 369 -7.51 8.27 15.19
N THR A 370 -6.47 9.09 15.33
CA THR A 370 -5.79 9.78 14.22
C THR A 370 -4.35 9.30 13.99
N GLU A 371 -3.83 8.53 14.94
CA GLU A 371 -2.50 7.93 14.87
C GLU A 371 -2.51 6.52 15.45
N MET A 372 -1.72 5.62 14.86
CA MET A 372 -1.56 4.26 15.36
C MET A 372 -0.09 3.88 15.46
N MET A 373 0.26 3.16 16.51
CA MET A 373 1.62 2.69 16.81
C MET A 373 1.64 1.18 17.02
N GLY A 374 2.73 0.57 16.66
CA GLY A 374 2.92 -0.87 16.79
C GLY A 374 1.89 -1.67 15.98
N SER A 375 1.94 -2.97 16.09
CA SER A 375 0.96 -3.86 15.49
C SER A 375 1.02 -5.22 16.19
N SER A 376 -0.07 -5.63 16.80
CA SER A 376 -0.29 -7.00 17.26
C SER A 376 -1.62 -7.47 16.69
N VAL A 377 -1.52 -8.24 15.59
CA VAL A 377 -2.66 -8.81 14.88
C VAL A 377 -2.39 -10.29 14.67
N ASP A 378 -3.21 -11.14 15.27
CA ASP A 378 -3.17 -12.57 15.02
C ASP A 378 -4.16 -12.92 13.89
N MET A 379 -3.61 -13.28 12.73
CA MET A 379 -4.40 -13.62 11.55
C MET A 379 -5.10 -15.00 11.65
N ILE A 380 -4.80 -15.81 12.65
CA ILE A 380 -5.45 -17.11 12.86
C ILE A 380 -6.67 -16.97 13.77
N THR A 381 -6.53 -16.23 14.87
CA THR A 381 -7.61 -16.02 15.84
C THR A 381 -8.47 -14.80 15.51
N GLY A 382 -7.90 -13.78 14.89
CA GLY A 382 -8.48 -12.48 14.63
C GLY A 382 -8.23 -11.46 15.74
N ASP A 383 -7.40 -11.78 16.73
CA ASP A 383 -7.11 -10.88 17.84
C ASP A 383 -6.33 -9.66 17.33
N TYR A 384 -6.74 -8.48 17.77
CA TYR A 384 -6.24 -7.19 17.34
C TYR A 384 -5.92 -6.32 18.55
N SER A 385 -4.71 -5.76 18.58
CA SER A 385 -4.30 -4.79 19.58
C SER A 385 -3.28 -3.81 19.00
N ARG A 386 -3.47 -2.49 19.23
CA ARG A 386 -2.57 -1.44 18.74
C ARG A 386 -2.46 -0.29 19.72
N GLY A 387 -1.28 0.31 19.79
CA GLY A 387 -1.13 1.64 20.35
C GLY A 387 -1.85 2.68 19.49
N ALA A 388 -2.47 3.68 20.11
CA ALA A 388 -3.23 4.70 19.43
C ALA A 388 -3.10 6.07 20.11
N GLY A 389 -3.18 7.11 19.29
CA GLY A 389 -3.33 8.51 19.68
C GLY A 389 -4.47 9.14 18.89
N GLY A 390 -5.00 10.24 19.41
CA GLY A 390 -6.10 10.92 18.76
C GLY A 390 -6.85 11.83 19.71
N PHE A 391 -8.19 11.75 19.71
CA PHE A 391 -9.04 12.66 20.48
C PHE A 391 -10.15 11.89 21.19
N TRP A 392 -10.44 12.27 22.44
CA TRP A 392 -11.61 11.78 23.12
C TRP A 392 -12.87 12.46 22.57
N ILE A 393 -13.93 11.70 22.45
CA ILE A 393 -15.27 12.20 22.09
C ILE A 393 -16.09 12.22 23.37
N SER A 394 -16.77 13.33 23.65
CA SER A 394 -17.71 13.46 24.76
C SER A 394 -18.93 14.29 24.34
N GLY A 395 -20.12 13.79 24.61
CA GLY A 395 -21.40 14.48 24.29
C GLY A 395 -21.55 14.80 22.80
N GLY A 396 -21.11 13.89 21.90
CA GLY A 396 -21.22 14.07 20.46
C GLY A 396 -20.21 15.06 19.85
N LYS A 397 -19.11 15.37 20.54
CA LYS A 397 -18.08 16.33 20.08
C LYS A 397 -16.68 15.85 20.40
N VAL A 398 -15.71 16.22 19.55
CA VAL A 398 -14.29 16.10 19.87
C VAL A 398 -13.98 16.98 21.07
N SER A 399 -13.39 16.39 22.13
CA SER A 399 -13.17 17.04 23.43
C SER A 399 -11.70 17.41 23.64
N HIS A 400 -10.83 16.46 23.92
CA HIS A 400 -9.42 16.69 24.25
C HIS A 400 -8.51 15.67 23.56
N PRO A 401 -7.24 16.01 23.32
CA PRO A 401 -6.29 15.06 22.75
C PRO A 401 -5.98 13.92 23.72
N VAL A 402 -5.72 12.74 23.15
CA VAL A 402 -5.41 11.50 23.85
C VAL A 402 -4.12 10.91 23.30
N SER A 403 -3.21 10.54 24.19
CA SER A 403 -2.00 9.76 23.86
C SER A 403 -1.88 8.52 24.75
N GLU A 404 -0.90 7.68 24.46
CA GLU A 404 -0.59 6.45 25.24
C GLU A 404 -1.83 5.56 25.47
N ALA A 405 -2.67 5.47 24.44
CA ALA A 405 -3.83 4.57 24.46
C ALA A 405 -3.50 3.23 23.80
N THR A 406 -4.17 2.18 24.25
CA THR A 406 -4.24 0.91 23.54
C THR A 406 -5.69 0.67 23.12
N ILE A 407 -5.89 0.31 21.87
CA ILE A 407 -7.18 -0.17 21.35
C ILE A 407 -7.09 -1.65 21.03
N ALA A 408 -8.11 -2.41 21.40
CA ALA A 408 -8.13 -3.85 21.21
C ALA A 408 -9.53 -4.38 20.86
N GLY A 409 -9.57 -5.52 20.16
CA GLY A 409 -10.79 -6.20 19.78
C GLY A 409 -10.50 -7.52 19.06
N ASN A 410 -11.53 -8.13 18.49
CA ASN A 410 -11.37 -9.24 17.58
C ASN A 410 -11.87 -8.84 16.19
N LEU A 411 -11.07 -9.05 15.16
CA LEU A 411 -11.35 -8.62 13.78
C LEU A 411 -12.67 -9.18 13.23
N LYS A 412 -13.08 -10.37 13.65
CA LYS A 412 -14.35 -10.98 13.21
C LYS A 412 -15.56 -10.15 13.68
N ASP A 413 -15.47 -9.63 14.90
CA ASP A 413 -16.51 -8.78 15.48
C ASP A 413 -16.36 -7.35 14.99
N MET A 414 -15.13 -6.83 14.93
CA MET A 414 -14.84 -5.48 14.43
C MET A 414 -15.38 -5.26 13.02
N PHE A 415 -15.11 -6.18 12.08
CA PHE A 415 -15.61 -6.06 10.70
C PHE A 415 -17.14 -6.07 10.61
N LYS A 416 -17.83 -6.76 11.50
CA LYS A 416 -19.30 -6.80 11.56
C LYS A 416 -19.92 -5.60 12.27
N ALA A 417 -19.10 -4.78 12.94
CA ALA A 417 -19.51 -3.58 13.66
C ALA A 417 -19.15 -2.26 12.94
N ILE A 418 -18.66 -2.34 11.68
CA ILE A 418 -18.24 -1.15 10.94
C ILE A 418 -19.45 -0.33 10.50
N THR A 419 -19.41 0.96 10.82
CA THR A 419 -20.18 2.04 10.17
C THR A 419 -19.19 3.00 9.51
N ARG A 420 -19.47 3.45 8.28
CA ARG A 420 -18.54 4.25 7.48
C ARG A 420 -19.03 5.66 7.21
N ALA A 421 -18.08 6.60 7.13
CA ALA A 421 -18.32 7.97 6.70
C ALA A 421 -18.28 8.10 5.15
N ASN A 422 -18.26 9.35 4.66
CA ASN A 422 -18.22 9.67 3.23
C ASN A 422 -16.97 10.46 2.80
N ASP A 423 -15.89 10.36 3.56
CA ASP A 423 -14.69 11.19 3.47
C ASP A 423 -13.45 10.45 2.94
N ILE A 424 -13.62 9.44 2.10
CA ILE A 424 -12.50 8.65 1.56
C ILE A 424 -11.53 9.52 0.74
N ASP A 425 -10.23 9.36 1.00
CA ASP A 425 -9.18 9.88 0.14
C ASP A 425 -8.75 8.82 -0.89
N MET A 426 -9.20 8.98 -2.12
CA MET A 426 -8.93 8.07 -3.21
C MET A 426 -7.50 8.15 -3.77
N ARG A 427 -6.66 9.09 -3.32
CA ARG A 427 -5.24 9.15 -3.72
C ARG A 427 -4.43 8.02 -3.12
N LYS A 428 -4.87 7.45 -2.00
CA LYS A 428 -4.23 6.30 -1.35
C LYS A 428 -4.47 5.00 -2.12
N SER A 429 -3.49 4.12 -2.13
CA SER A 429 -3.63 2.77 -2.71
C SER A 429 -4.47 1.83 -1.85
N THR A 430 -4.41 1.99 -0.53
CA THR A 430 -5.29 1.31 0.41
C THR A 430 -6.07 2.38 1.15
N ALA A 431 -7.37 2.46 0.90
CA ALA A 431 -8.19 3.59 1.31
C ALA A 431 -9.51 3.15 1.97
N ALA A 432 -9.95 3.92 2.94
CA ALA A 432 -11.31 3.88 3.47
C ALA A 432 -11.71 5.28 3.91
N PRO A 433 -13.02 5.58 3.96
CA PRO A 433 -13.51 6.72 4.71
C PRO A 433 -13.24 6.52 6.21
N SER A 434 -13.50 7.50 7.03
CA SER A 434 -13.52 7.33 8.49
C SER A 434 -14.47 6.20 8.89
N LEU A 435 -14.02 5.34 9.81
CA LEU A 435 -14.74 4.13 10.22
C LEU A 435 -15.04 4.15 11.70
N ARG A 436 -16.30 4.03 12.08
CA ARG A 436 -16.70 3.74 13.45
C ARG A 436 -16.82 2.24 13.65
N ILE A 437 -16.26 1.74 14.75
CA ILE A 437 -16.36 0.36 15.20
C ILE A 437 -16.81 0.39 16.66
N ASP A 438 -17.97 -0.17 16.94
CA ASP A 438 -18.53 -0.20 18.27
C ASP A 438 -17.98 -1.36 19.11
N GLY A 439 -17.93 -1.20 20.44
CA GLY A 439 -17.57 -2.26 21.38
C GLY A 439 -16.09 -2.59 21.47
N MET A 440 -15.20 -1.73 21.02
CA MET A 440 -13.77 -1.92 21.17
C MET A 440 -13.30 -1.62 22.60
N THR A 441 -12.29 -2.36 23.07
CA THR A 441 -11.62 -2.02 24.32
C THR A 441 -10.64 -0.88 24.08
N VAL A 442 -10.75 0.16 24.89
CA VAL A 442 -9.77 1.26 25.00
C VAL A 442 -9.14 1.19 26.37
N ALA A 443 -7.83 1.30 26.47
CA ALA A 443 -7.10 1.32 27.73
C ALA A 443 -6.06 2.43 27.72
N GLY A 444 -6.06 3.28 28.77
CA GLY A 444 -4.96 4.19 29.08
C GLY A 444 -3.83 3.39 29.76
N SER A 445 -2.61 3.44 29.21
CA SER A 445 -1.41 2.76 29.75
C SER A 445 -0.68 3.63 30.78
#